data_d18e551af46eddf2a0b0cb4aa2cbd1b3
#
_entry.id   d18e551af46eddf2a0b0cb4aa2cbd1b3
#
_cell.length_a   1.000
_cell.length_b   1.000
_cell.length_c   1.000
_cell.angle_alpha   90.00
_cell.angle_beta   90.00
_cell.angle_gamma   90.00
#
_symmetry.space_group_name_H-M   'P 1'
#
loop_
_entity.id
_entity.type
_entity.pdbx_description
1 polymer ?
#
loop_
_entity_poly.entity_id
_entity_poly.type
_entity_poly.pdbx_seq_one_letter_code
_entity_poly.pdbx_strand_id
1 'polypeptide(L)'
;NKHDNTVKGVRVRSLKSGLTEELDASLVVDASGSSSKSIDWLQVLDVKVKEEKVKIQLFYATRLYSLNKQEHPEWQSLLISPSFPDNSYGAFIQTLEENRFLVTFSGYANVHAPQTNEEFISYAKKLPVPDVLQFLEGAEPFSEIKIHRVPYQVRRRFDLAKNIPEVIIGDAHCRFDPLFGQGMSVAAVQALELKSSLLQTKRADKGFTQRFHKKISKIIDVPWEMATTEALRHPEVKGARTFVRPYKQWYSKRVYELSASEPEIYIRLVRVMNLIRSPLHLFHPKVLFPILITGMNDSLVVKDVMPCVVVPSLSG
;
A
#
# COMPACT_ATOMS: atom_id res chain seq x y z
N ASN A 1 -24.45 19.07 13.15
CA ASN A 1 -25.53 20.04 13.10
C ASN A 1 -25.60 20.65 11.71
N LYS A 2 -26.72 20.47 11.00
CA LYS A 2 -26.90 20.96 9.61
C LYS A 2 -26.87 22.50 9.48
N HIS A 3 -27.16 23.23 10.57
CA HIS A 3 -27.24 24.70 10.51
C HIS A 3 -25.91 25.43 10.53
N ASP A 4 -24.87 24.82 11.08
CA ASP A 4 -23.54 25.45 11.23
C ASP A 4 -22.38 24.60 10.70
N ASN A 5 -22.67 23.45 10.04
CA ASN A 5 -21.69 22.50 9.52
C ASN A 5 -20.61 22.14 10.55
N THR A 6 -21.00 21.95 11.80
CA THR A 6 -20.10 21.55 12.88
C THR A 6 -20.38 20.13 13.34
N VAL A 7 -19.32 19.40 13.63
CA VAL A 7 -19.38 18.12 14.33
C VAL A 7 -19.20 18.42 15.82
N LYS A 8 -20.15 17.99 16.65
CA LYS A 8 -20.16 18.19 18.11
C LYS A 8 -19.72 16.96 18.89
N GLY A 9 -19.62 15.82 18.21
CA GLY A 9 -19.31 14.56 18.86
C GLY A 9 -19.62 13.37 17.96
N VAL A 10 -19.65 12.20 18.54
CA VAL A 10 -19.95 10.94 17.87
C VAL A 10 -20.99 10.15 18.65
N ARG A 11 -21.81 9.37 17.93
CA ARG A 11 -22.69 8.38 18.51
C ARG A 11 -22.03 7.02 18.39
N VAL A 12 -21.79 6.37 19.51
CA VAL A 12 -21.17 5.05 19.60
C VAL A 12 -22.17 4.00 20.06
N ARG A 13 -21.99 2.77 19.59
CA ARG A 13 -22.80 1.63 20.03
C ARG A 13 -21.88 0.56 20.62
N SER A 14 -22.15 0.18 21.85
CA SER A 14 -21.45 -0.96 22.48
C SER A 14 -21.80 -2.26 21.76
N LEU A 15 -20.77 -2.99 21.31
CA LEU A 15 -20.96 -4.30 20.67
C LEU A 15 -21.39 -5.38 21.67
N LYS A 16 -21.10 -5.22 22.98
CA LYS A 16 -21.45 -6.16 24.02
C LYS A 16 -22.90 -5.96 24.52
N SER A 17 -23.26 -4.70 24.84
CA SER A 17 -24.57 -4.39 25.42
C SER A 17 -25.62 -3.96 24.41
N GLY A 18 -25.22 -3.57 23.20
CA GLY A 18 -26.10 -2.97 22.21
C GLY A 18 -26.54 -1.53 22.51
N LEU A 19 -26.18 -0.99 23.68
CA LEU A 19 -26.51 0.36 24.09
C LEU A 19 -25.82 1.41 23.24
N THR A 20 -26.52 2.52 23.00
CA THR A 20 -26.01 3.66 22.25
C THR A 20 -25.75 4.82 23.19
N GLU A 21 -24.60 5.49 23.01
CA GLU A 21 -24.17 6.65 23.78
C GLU A 21 -23.72 7.77 22.84
N GLU A 22 -23.95 9.01 23.21
CA GLU A 22 -23.43 10.20 22.53
C GLU A 22 -22.26 10.76 23.32
N LEU A 23 -21.11 10.93 22.64
CA LEU A 23 -19.89 11.48 23.19
C LEU A 23 -19.63 12.86 22.58
N ASP A 24 -19.68 13.90 23.41
CA ASP A 24 -19.34 15.25 22.98
C ASP A 24 -17.84 15.38 22.74
N ALA A 25 -17.46 16.09 21.67
CA ALA A 25 -16.06 16.32 21.32
C ALA A 25 -15.87 17.68 20.65
N SER A 26 -14.77 18.34 20.96
CA SER A 26 -14.35 19.59 20.29
C SER A 26 -13.67 19.34 18.95
N LEU A 27 -13.20 18.12 18.70
CA LEU A 27 -12.63 17.65 17.44
C LEU A 27 -12.96 16.16 17.27
N VAL A 28 -13.43 15.79 16.10
CA VAL A 28 -13.63 14.37 15.69
C VAL A 28 -12.58 14.01 14.65
N VAL A 29 -11.96 12.87 14.84
CA VAL A 29 -10.96 12.31 13.90
C VAL A 29 -11.48 10.96 13.42
N ASP A 30 -11.77 10.87 12.12
CA ASP A 30 -12.10 9.60 11.49
C ASP A 30 -10.82 8.88 11.04
N ALA A 31 -10.49 7.81 11.73
CA ALA A 31 -9.43 6.86 11.41
C ALA A 31 -9.99 5.45 11.22
N SER A 32 -11.27 5.31 10.83
CA SER A 32 -11.99 4.03 10.75
C SER A 32 -11.60 3.17 9.53
N GLY A 33 -10.64 3.62 8.74
CA GLY A 33 -10.07 2.86 7.63
C GLY A 33 -10.95 2.86 6.38
N SER A 34 -10.80 1.82 5.57
CA SER A 34 -11.49 1.72 4.26
C SER A 34 -13.01 1.62 4.35
N SER A 35 -13.55 1.27 5.52
CA SER A 35 -14.99 1.21 5.82
C SER A 35 -15.60 2.51 6.34
N SER A 36 -14.81 3.58 6.37
CA SER A 36 -15.24 4.92 6.80
C SER A 36 -16.56 5.34 6.15
N LYS A 37 -17.41 5.94 6.97
CA LYS A 37 -18.70 6.53 6.57
C LYS A 37 -18.64 8.06 6.39
N SER A 38 -17.44 8.66 6.48
CA SER A 38 -17.28 10.11 6.34
C SER A 38 -17.87 10.65 5.03
N ILE A 39 -17.74 9.93 3.91
CA ILE A 39 -18.35 10.36 2.65
C ILE A 39 -19.87 10.43 2.76
N ASP A 40 -20.50 9.41 3.34
CA ASP A 40 -21.96 9.35 3.53
C ASP A 40 -22.41 10.50 4.44
N TRP A 41 -21.68 10.76 5.54
CA TRP A 41 -21.99 11.85 6.47
C TRP A 41 -21.83 13.24 5.84
N LEU A 42 -20.76 13.42 5.04
CA LEU A 42 -20.53 14.67 4.34
C LEU A 42 -21.58 14.96 3.26
N GLN A 43 -22.09 13.91 2.59
CA GLN A 43 -23.22 14.04 1.66
C GLN A 43 -24.51 14.54 2.35
N VAL A 44 -24.77 14.08 3.58
CA VAL A 44 -25.91 14.59 4.38
C VAL A 44 -25.76 16.07 4.71
N LEU A 45 -24.53 16.58 4.76
CA LEU A 45 -24.20 18.00 4.97
C LEU A 45 -24.05 18.79 3.65
N ASP A 46 -24.41 18.18 2.50
CA ASP A 46 -24.23 18.74 1.15
C ASP A 46 -22.77 19.08 0.81
N VAL A 47 -21.82 18.40 1.42
CA VAL A 47 -20.39 18.51 1.12
C VAL A 47 -20.00 17.46 0.10
N LYS A 48 -19.64 17.91 -1.11
CA LYS A 48 -19.19 17.02 -2.20
C LYS A 48 -17.69 16.82 -2.13
N VAL A 49 -17.25 15.55 -2.10
CA VAL A 49 -15.85 15.16 -2.12
C VAL A 49 -15.55 14.43 -3.43
N LYS A 50 -14.55 14.92 -4.17
CA LYS A 50 -14.07 14.23 -5.37
C LYS A 50 -13.28 13.00 -4.97
N GLU A 51 -13.56 11.85 -5.59
CA GLU A 51 -12.76 10.63 -5.45
C GLU A 51 -11.97 10.34 -6.74
N GLU A 52 -10.70 10.02 -6.56
CA GLU A 52 -9.82 9.47 -7.59
C GLU A 52 -9.72 7.96 -7.34
N LYS A 53 -10.08 7.14 -8.35
CA LYS A 53 -10.13 5.68 -8.22
C LYS A 53 -9.30 5.00 -9.30
N VAL A 54 -8.56 3.98 -8.90
CA VAL A 54 -7.87 3.05 -9.81
C VAL A 54 -8.39 1.65 -9.51
N LYS A 55 -9.00 1.00 -10.52
CA LYS A 55 -9.56 -0.34 -10.39
C LYS A 55 -8.45 -1.37 -10.57
N ILE A 56 -7.93 -1.90 -9.48
CA ILE A 56 -6.81 -2.85 -9.46
C ILE A 56 -7.28 -4.30 -9.41
N GLN A 57 -8.42 -4.57 -8.78
CA GLN A 57 -8.94 -5.94 -8.58
C GLN A 57 -7.89 -6.87 -7.97
N LEU A 58 -7.12 -6.37 -7.01
CA LEU A 58 -6.12 -7.14 -6.29
C LEU A 58 -6.79 -8.13 -5.33
N PHE A 59 -6.24 -9.31 -5.22
CA PHE A 59 -6.55 -10.24 -4.13
C PHE A 59 -5.29 -10.66 -3.39
N TYR A 60 -5.50 -11.11 -2.16
CA TYR A 60 -4.57 -11.88 -1.36
C TYR A 60 -5.22 -13.21 -0.99
N ALA A 61 -4.52 -14.32 -1.23
CA ALA A 61 -4.91 -15.64 -0.75
C ALA A 61 -3.83 -16.10 0.23
N THR A 62 -4.19 -16.20 1.49
CA THR A 62 -3.25 -16.43 2.58
C THR A 62 -3.54 -17.72 3.30
N ARG A 63 -2.49 -18.48 3.63
CA ARG A 63 -2.55 -19.72 4.39
C ARG A 63 -1.36 -19.83 5.33
N LEU A 64 -1.57 -20.48 6.48
CA LEU A 64 -0.51 -20.76 7.44
C LEU A 64 0.05 -22.16 7.19
N TYR A 65 1.38 -22.26 7.32
CA TYR A 65 2.16 -23.49 7.15
C TYR A 65 3.10 -23.68 8.34
N SER A 66 3.48 -24.95 8.58
CA SER A 66 4.56 -25.33 9.49
C SER A 66 5.63 -26.12 8.74
N LEU A 67 6.88 -25.94 9.12
CA LEU A 67 8.00 -26.78 8.69
C LEU A 67 8.40 -27.74 9.82
N ASN A 68 8.96 -28.88 9.46
CA ASN A 68 9.62 -29.75 10.44
C ASN A 68 10.79 -29.00 11.10
N LYS A 69 10.99 -29.22 12.41
CA LYS A 69 11.93 -28.45 13.25
C LYS A 69 13.41 -28.44 12.80
N GLN A 70 13.78 -29.25 11.81
CA GLN A 70 15.14 -29.35 11.32
C GLN A 70 15.44 -28.48 10.07
N GLU A 71 14.40 -27.90 9.45
CA GLU A 71 14.54 -27.15 8.20
C GLU A 71 14.07 -25.69 8.42
N HIS A 72 14.97 -24.85 8.91
CA HIS A 72 14.71 -23.40 8.96
C HIS A 72 15.33 -22.73 7.73
N PRO A 73 14.57 -21.94 6.97
CA PRO A 73 15.15 -21.10 5.95
C PRO A 73 16.07 -20.04 6.57
N GLU A 74 17.16 -19.73 5.90
CA GLU A 74 18.10 -18.68 6.33
C GLU A 74 17.53 -17.24 6.19
N TRP A 75 16.29 -17.11 5.74
CA TRP A 75 15.60 -15.84 5.55
C TRP A 75 14.39 -15.70 6.47
N GLN A 76 14.08 -14.47 6.85
CA GLN A 76 12.87 -14.13 7.60
C GLN A 76 11.64 -13.89 6.73
N SER A 77 11.86 -13.41 5.50
CA SER A 77 10.79 -13.25 4.53
C SER A 77 11.30 -13.41 3.11
N LEU A 78 10.41 -13.92 2.26
CA LEU A 78 10.61 -14.05 0.82
C LEU A 78 9.49 -13.31 0.12
N LEU A 79 9.82 -12.36 -0.76
CA LEU A 79 8.87 -11.57 -1.53
C LEU A 79 9.12 -11.74 -3.02
N ILE A 80 8.10 -12.16 -3.74
CA ILE A 80 8.05 -12.13 -5.21
C ILE A 80 7.01 -11.09 -5.61
N SER A 81 7.46 -9.97 -6.17
CA SER A 81 6.57 -8.91 -6.62
C SER A 81 6.07 -9.16 -8.04
N PRO A 82 4.82 -8.83 -8.36
CA PRO A 82 4.37 -8.78 -9.75
C PRO A 82 5.22 -7.80 -10.55
N SER A 83 5.51 -8.15 -11.81
CA SER A 83 6.26 -7.32 -12.76
C SER A 83 5.40 -7.08 -14.00
N PHE A 84 4.65 -5.99 -14.01
CA PHE A 84 3.73 -5.68 -15.10
C PHE A 84 4.46 -5.14 -16.33
N PRO A 85 4.00 -5.50 -17.56
CA PRO A 85 2.87 -6.37 -17.89
C PRO A 85 3.18 -7.87 -17.89
N ASP A 86 4.45 -8.28 -17.69
CA ASP A 86 4.97 -9.61 -17.97
C ASP A 86 4.51 -10.67 -16.97
N ASN A 87 4.41 -10.28 -15.68
CA ASN A 87 3.99 -11.15 -14.60
C ASN A 87 2.97 -10.47 -13.66
N SER A 88 1.78 -11.06 -13.55
CA SER A 88 0.70 -10.59 -12.65
C SER A 88 0.63 -11.36 -11.33
N TYR A 89 1.54 -12.33 -11.12
CA TYR A 89 1.57 -13.22 -9.96
C TYR A 89 2.58 -12.72 -8.94
N GLY A 90 2.17 -12.65 -7.68
CA GLY A 90 3.05 -12.32 -6.57
C GLY A 90 2.92 -13.32 -5.44
N ALA A 91 3.96 -13.39 -4.61
CA ALA A 91 3.97 -14.21 -3.41
C ALA A 91 4.74 -13.53 -2.29
N PHE A 92 4.33 -13.79 -1.07
CA PHE A 92 5.02 -13.37 0.14
C PHE A 92 5.01 -14.51 1.15
N ILE A 93 6.18 -14.87 1.66
CA ILE A 93 6.32 -15.79 2.79
C ILE A 93 6.94 -15.01 3.95
N GLN A 94 6.33 -15.11 5.12
CA GLN A 94 6.80 -14.49 6.34
C GLN A 94 6.98 -15.57 7.41
N THR A 95 8.15 -15.60 8.02
CA THR A 95 8.41 -16.41 9.23
C THR A 95 7.62 -15.87 10.42
N LEU A 96 6.98 -16.75 11.15
CA LEU A 96 6.27 -16.48 12.40
C LEU A 96 6.95 -17.22 13.54
N GLU A 97 6.45 -17.04 14.76
CA GLU A 97 6.90 -17.79 15.93
C GLU A 97 6.54 -19.28 15.80
N GLU A 98 7.23 -20.14 16.56
CA GLU A 98 6.96 -21.58 16.66
C GLU A 98 7.08 -22.34 15.33
N ASN A 99 8.05 -21.96 14.50
CA ASN A 99 8.30 -22.60 13.19
C ASN A 99 7.09 -22.57 12.25
N ARG A 100 6.29 -21.51 12.36
CA ARG A 100 5.15 -21.25 11.48
C ARG A 100 5.48 -20.22 10.43
N PHE A 101 4.75 -20.28 9.33
CA PHE A 101 4.94 -19.40 8.18
C PHE A 101 3.59 -18.94 7.64
N LEU A 102 3.53 -17.66 7.31
CA LEU A 102 2.43 -17.10 6.56
C LEU A 102 2.80 -17.11 5.08
N VAL A 103 2.05 -17.84 4.25
CA VAL A 103 2.21 -17.81 2.80
C VAL A 103 1.03 -17.07 2.20
N THR A 104 1.32 -16.02 1.44
CA THR A 104 0.31 -15.19 0.78
C THR A 104 0.61 -15.10 -0.70
N PHE A 105 -0.34 -15.47 -1.53
CA PHE A 105 -0.34 -15.15 -2.96
C PHE A 105 -1.10 -13.86 -3.24
N SER A 106 -0.65 -13.11 -4.22
CA SER A 106 -1.32 -11.89 -4.68
C SER A 106 -1.44 -11.90 -6.20
N GLY A 107 -2.57 -11.41 -6.69
CA GLY A 107 -2.78 -11.31 -8.14
C GLY A 107 -3.71 -10.14 -8.49
N TYR A 108 -3.55 -9.62 -9.69
CA TYR A 108 -4.29 -8.47 -10.19
C TYR A 108 -5.30 -8.86 -11.26
N ALA A 109 -6.31 -8.01 -11.42
CA ALA A 109 -7.28 -8.03 -12.51
C ALA A 109 -7.90 -9.43 -12.73
N ASN A 110 -7.55 -10.10 -13.82
CA ASN A 110 -8.16 -11.37 -14.24
C ASN A 110 -7.53 -12.62 -13.60
N VAL A 111 -6.56 -12.45 -12.70
CA VAL A 111 -5.97 -13.59 -11.98
C VAL A 111 -6.95 -14.10 -10.92
N HIS A 112 -7.22 -15.40 -10.95
CA HIS A 112 -8.09 -16.05 -9.96
C HIS A 112 -7.32 -16.34 -8.67
N ALA A 113 -7.95 -16.01 -7.54
CA ALA A 113 -7.42 -16.37 -6.23
C ALA A 113 -7.55 -17.87 -6.00
N PRO A 114 -6.50 -18.59 -5.61
CA PRO A 114 -6.57 -20.02 -5.32
C PRO A 114 -7.46 -20.27 -4.09
N GLN A 115 -8.35 -21.27 -4.20
CA GLN A 115 -9.34 -21.61 -3.16
C GLN A 115 -9.15 -23.02 -2.62
N THR A 116 -8.43 -23.88 -3.37
CA THR A 116 -8.14 -25.27 -2.97
C THR A 116 -6.63 -25.48 -2.83
N ASN A 117 -6.26 -26.61 -2.27
CA ASN A 117 -4.86 -27.02 -2.12
C ASN A 117 -4.16 -27.13 -3.48
N GLU A 118 -4.83 -27.78 -4.42
CA GLU A 118 -4.33 -27.99 -5.77
C GLU A 118 -4.13 -26.67 -6.51
N GLU A 119 -5.08 -25.75 -6.35
CA GLU A 119 -4.98 -24.40 -6.93
C GLU A 119 -3.85 -23.61 -6.29
N PHE A 120 -3.62 -23.76 -4.96
CA PHE A 120 -2.54 -23.08 -4.25
C PHE A 120 -1.16 -23.52 -4.76
N ILE A 121 -0.96 -24.84 -4.93
CA ILE A 121 0.26 -25.40 -5.55
C ILE A 121 0.37 -24.99 -7.01
N SER A 122 -0.73 -25.05 -7.78
CA SER A 122 -0.75 -24.61 -9.17
C SER A 122 -0.40 -23.14 -9.33
N TYR A 123 -0.75 -22.30 -8.35
CA TYR A 123 -0.38 -20.90 -8.32
C TYR A 123 1.13 -20.72 -8.15
N ALA A 124 1.74 -21.46 -7.21
CA ALA A 124 3.18 -21.43 -6.97
C ALA A 124 3.99 -21.75 -8.23
N LYS A 125 3.51 -22.71 -9.05
CA LYS A 125 4.14 -23.08 -10.33
C LYS A 125 4.13 -21.99 -11.40
N LYS A 126 3.28 -20.94 -11.24
CA LYS A 126 3.21 -19.80 -12.17
C LYS A 126 4.13 -18.63 -11.77
N LEU A 127 4.75 -18.72 -10.62
CA LEU A 127 5.72 -17.73 -10.18
C LEU A 127 7.01 -17.81 -11.01
N PRO A 128 7.73 -16.69 -11.19
CA PRO A 128 8.93 -16.65 -12.04
C PRO A 128 10.12 -17.41 -11.46
N VAL A 129 10.09 -17.76 -10.18
CA VAL A 129 11.14 -18.50 -9.47
C VAL A 129 10.54 -19.64 -8.65
N PRO A 130 11.25 -20.77 -8.46
CA PRO A 130 10.72 -21.98 -7.85
C PRO A 130 10.66 -21.95 -6.31
N ASP A 131 11.26 -20.96 -5.67
CA ASP A 131 11.52 -20.91 -4.21
C ASP A 131 10.26 -21.14 -3.39
N VAL A 132 9.12 -20.54 -3.77
CA VAL A 132 7.85 -20.72 -3.08
C VAL A 132 7.31 -22.14 -3.25
N LEU A 133 7.45 -22.73 -4.44
CA LEU A 133 7.04 -24.12 -4.69
C LEU A 133 7.87 -25.09 -3.86
N GLN A 134 9.20 -24.92 -3.86
CA GLN A 134 10.12 -25.73 -3.05
C GLN A 134 9.80 -25.62 -1.56
N PHE A 135 9.50 -24.41 -1.07
CA PHE A 135 9.05 -24.21 0.30
C PHE A 135 7.77 -25.01 0.61
N LEU A 136 6.77 -24.96 -0.28
CA LEU A 136 5.49 -25.61 -0.08
C LEU A 136 5.58 -27.15 -0.15
N GLU A 137 6.54 -27.71 -0.88
CA GLU A 137 6.80 -29.15 -0.94
C GLU A 137 7.31 -29.72 0.40
N GLY A 138 8.02 -28.90 1.19
CA GLY A 138 8.52 -29.27 2.52
C GLY A 138 7.64 -28.85 3.69
N ALA A 139 6.55 -28.10 3.44
CA ALA A 139 5.72 -27.47 4.46
C ALA A 139 4.32 -28.07 4.55
N GLU A 140 3.80 -28.23 5.77
CA GLU A 140 2.45 -28.72 6.02
C GLU A 140 1.47 -27.58 6.31
N PRO A 141 0.35 -27.47 5.58
CA PRO A 141 -0.66 -26.46 5.84
C PRO A 141 -1.47 -26.82 7.09
N PHE A 142 -1.70 -25.85 7.98
CA PHE A 142 -2.51 -26.05 9.19
C PHE A 142 -3.66 -25.04 9.34
N SER A 143 -3.95 -24.25 8.30
CA SER A 143 -5.12 -23.37 8.27
C SER A 143 -5.89 -23.48 6.96
N GLU A 144 -7.11 -22.99 6.95
CA GLU A 144 -7.86 -22.74 5.72
C GLU A 144 -7.25 -21.59 4.91
N ILE A 145 -7.53 -21.54 3.60
CA ILE A 145 -7.13 -20.43 2.73
C ILE A 145 -8.08 -19.28 2.99
N LYS A 146 -7.52 -18.12 3.38
CA LYS A 146 -8.28 -16.88 3.57
C LYS A 146 -8.04 -15.94 2.40
N ILE A 147 -9.12 -15.48 1.76
CA ILE A 147 -9.04 -14.57 0.61
C ILE A 147 -9.50 -13.19 1.03
N HIS A 148 -8.65 -12.19 0.78
CA HIS A 148 -8.96 -10.79 0.91
C HIS A 148 -8.91 -10.10 -0.45
N ARG A 149 -9.93 -9.26 -0.77
CA ARG A 149 -10.03 -8.57 -2.06
C ARG A 149 -9.96 -7.05 -1.88
N VAL A 150 -9.13 -6.41 -2.68
CA VAL A 150 -8.99 -4.96 -2.76
C VAL A 150 -9.32 -4.50 -4.17
N PRO A 151 -10.58 -4.16 -4.45
CA PRO A 151 -11.00 -3.85 -5.82
C PRO A 151 -10.44 -2.54 -6.35
N TYR A 152 -10.21 -1.57 -5.48
CA TYR A 152 -9.78 -0.22 -5.85
C TYR A 152 -8.73 0.35 -4.90
N GLN A 153 -7.76 1.10 -5.46
CA GLN A 153 -7.12 2.19 -4.75
C GLN A 153 -8.08 3.40 -4.80
N VAL A 154 -8.18 4.14 -3.71
CA VAL A 154 -9.10 5.28 -3.62
C VAL A 154 -8.43 6.43 -2.91
N ARG A 155 -8.41 7.61 -3.53
CA ARG A 155 -8.00 8.86 -2.91
C ARG A 155 -9.17 9.82 -2.87
N ARG A 156 -9.50 10.30 -1.69
CA ARG A 156 -10.56 11.28 -1.46
C ARG A 156 -9.95 12.67 -1.33
N ARG A 157 -10.37 13.59 -2.19
CA ARG A 157 -9.79 14.93 -2.31
C ARG A 157 -10.45 15.89 -1.30
N PHE A 158 -10.28 15.57 -0.01
CA PHE A 158 -10.75 16.45 1.06
C PHE A 158 -10.07 17.83 1.06
N ASP A 159 -8.86 17.92 0.51
CA ASP A 159 -8.12 19.16 0.30
C ASP A 159 -8.83 20.16 -0.64
N LEU A 160 -9.65 19.66 -1.56
CA LEU A 160 -10.43 20.45 -2.52
C LEU A 160 -11.85 20.76 -2.04
N ALA A 161 -12.37 19.97 -1.09
CA ALA A 161 -13.70 20.18 -0.55
C ALA A 161 -13.68 21.30 0.50
N LYS A 162 -14.79 22.05 0.59
CA LYS A 162 -14.95 23.13 1.57
C LYS A 162 -15.83 22.66 2.74
N ASN A 163 -15.64 23.28 3.91
CA ASN A 163 -16.49 23.08 5.09
C ASN A 163 -16.53 21.62 5.58
N ILE A 164 -15.43 20.90 5.52
CA ILE A 164 -15.32 19.58 6.14
C ILE A 164 -15.22 19.79 7.66
N PRO A 165 -16.15 19.25 8.45
CA PRO A 165 -16.21 19.54 9.88
C PRO A 165 -15.33 18.62 10.74
N GLU A 166 -14.76 17.57 10.17
CA GLU A 166 -13.98 16.54 10.85
C GLU A 166 -12.60 16.35 10.22
N VAL A 167 -11.69 15.75 10.96
CA VAL A 167 -10.38 15.32 10.47
C VAL A 167 -10.51 13.87 9.99
N ILE A 168 -9.99 13.57 8.79
CA ILE A 168 -10.06 12.23 8.20
C ILE A 168 -8.66 11.79 7.82
N ILE A 169 -8.20 10.64 8.33
CA ILE A 169 -6.82 10.12 8.16
C ILE A 169 -6.81 8.63 7.81
N GLY A 170 -5.64 8.13 7.44
CA GLY A 170 -5.44 6.72 7.08
C GLY A 170 -6.21 6.32 5.82
N ASP A 171 -6.67 5.08 5.77
CA ASP A 171 -7.43 4.55 4.63
C ASP A 171 -8.82 5.18 4.46
N ALA A 172 -9.34 5.85 5.50
CA ALA A 172 -10.53 6.69 5.40
C ALA A 172 -10.29 7.88 4.45
N HIS A 173 -9.05 8.41 4.39
CA HIS A 173 -8.63 9.46 3.46
C HIS A 173 -8.13 8.89 2.14
N CYS A 174 -7.18 7.96 2.19
CA CYS A 174 -6.57 7.39 0.98
C CYS A 174 -6.21 5.92 1.21
N ARG A 175 -6.89 5.02 0.48
CA ARG A 175 -6.55 3.60 0.44
C ARG A 175 -5.64 3.33 -0.74
N PHE A 176 -4.41 2.96 -0.43
CA PHE A 176 -3.40 2.57 -1.42
C PHE A 176 -3.54 1.11 -1.80
N ASP A 177 -2.80 0.73 -2.83
CA ASP A 177 -2.50 -0.66 -3.12
C ASP A 177 -1.63 -1.24 -1.99
N PRO A 178 -2.10 -2.26 -1.27
CA PRO A 178 -1.36 -2.80 -0.14
C PRO A 178 -0.01 -3.44 -0.51
N LEU A 179 0.17 -3.81 -1.79
CA LEU A 179 1.42 -4.42 -2.28
C LEU A 179 2.65 -3.52 -2.06
N PHE A 180 2.44 -2.20 -2.06
CA PHE A 180 3.53 -1.23 -1.83
C PHE A 180 3.85 -0.99 -0.35
N GLY A 181 3.06 -1.54 0.58
CA GLY A 181 3.30 -1.45 2.03
C GLY A 181 3.22 -0.02 2.63
N GLN A 182 2.73 0.97 1.87
CA GLN A 182 2.82 2.39 2.24
C GLN A 182 1.68 2.88 3.16
N GLY A 183 0.56 2.16 3.26
CA GLY A 183 -0.63 2.61 3.97
C GLY A 183 -0.36 2.96 5.44
N MET A 184 0.31 2.08 6.18
CA MET A 184 0.64 2.29 7.60
C MET A 184 1.62 3.46 7.79
N SER A 185 2.65 3.55 6.96
CA SER A 185 3.62 4.65 7.02
C SER A 185 2.97 6.00 6.77
N VAL A 186 2.08 6.09 5.77
CA VAL A 186 1.32 7.31 5.48
C VAL A 186 0.41 7.68 6.66
N ALA A 187 -0.32 6.72 7.24
CA ALA A 187 -1.19 6.97 8.39
C ALA A 187 -0.40 7.47 9.60
N ALA A 188 0.78 6.91 9.87
CA ALA A 188 1.66 7.36 10.95
C ALA A 188 2.15 8.81 10.73
N VAL A 189 2.57 9.14 9.49
CA VAL A 189 2.99 10.52 9.16
C VAL A 189 1.82 11.49 9.26
N GLN A 190 0.62 11.11 8.85
CA GLN A 190 -0.60 11.93 9.03
C GLN A 190 -0.92 12.18 10.51
N ALA A 191 -0.75 11.17 11.37
CA ALA A 191 -0.95 11.31 12.81
C ALA A 191 0.08 12.27 13.43
N LEU A 192 1.34 12.20 13.00
CA LEU A 192 2.38 13.16 13.41
C LEU A 192 2.08 14.58 12.94
N GLU A 193 1.59 14.75 11.70
CA GLU A 193 1.17 16.07 11.21
C GLU A 193 -0.05 16.60 11.97
N LEU A 194 -1.00 15.73 12.36
CA LEU A 194 -2.12 16.13 13.20
C LEU A 194 -1.65 16.64 14.55
N LYS A 195 -0.74 15.89 15.21
CA LYS A 195 -0.11 16.33 16.46
C LYS A 195 0.57 17.69 16.31
N SER A 196 1.41 17.86 15.28
CA SER A 196 2.11 19.11 14.99
C SER A 196 1.14 20.27 14.74
N SER A 197 0.10 20.05 13.96
CA SER A 197 -0.92 21.06 13.65
C SER A 197 -1.71 21.48 14.88
N LEU A 198 -2.04 20.56 15.79
CA LEU A 198 -2.73 20.84 17.05
C LEU A 198 -1.84 21.61 18.03
N LEU A 199 -0.55 21.31 18.08
CA LEU A 199 0.39 22.05 18.95
C LEU A 199 0.62 23.50 18.48
N GLN A 200 0.52 23.75 17.17
CA GLN A 200 0.66 25.09 16.59
C GLN A 200 -0.59 25.96 16.75
N THR A 201 -1.73 25.36 16.99
CA THR A 201 -3.01 26.05 17.16
C THR A 201 -3.49 25.87 18.60
N LYS A 202 -3.73 26.97 19.34
CA LYS A 202 -4.25 26.90 20.72
C LYS A 202 -5.64 26.24 20.80
N ARG A 203 -6.38 26.21 19.68
CA ARG A 203 -7.70 25.58 19.54
C ARG A 203 -7.97 25.28 18.06
N ALA A 204 -8.63 24.16 17.75
CA ALA A 204 -9.11 23.88 16.41
C ALA A 204 -10.16 24.93 16.00
N ASP A 205 -9.78 25.87 15.16
CA ASP A 205 -10.64 26.92 14.59
C ASP A 205 -11.41 26.40 13.35
N LYS A 206 -12.35 27.21 12.86
CA LYS A 206 -13.16 26.88 11.68
C LYS A 206 -12.36 26.52 10.41
N GLY A 207 -11.09 26.90 10.32
CA GLY A 207 -10.22 26.61 9.18
C GLY A 207 -9.25 25.44 9.41
N PHE A 208 -9.21 24.89 10.61
CA PHE A 208 -8.23 23.88 11.00
C PHE A 208 -8.27 22.64 10.09
N THR A 209 -9.45 22.03 9.94
CA THR A 209 -9.64 20.82 9.13
C THR A 209 -9.22 21.02 7.68
N GLN A 210 -9.57 22.16 7.09
CA GLN A 210 -9.18 22.51 5.71
C GLN A 210 -7.66 22.66 5.55
N ARG A 211 -7.01 23.35 6.49
CA ARG A 211 -5.55 23.49 6.46
C ARG A 211 -4.86 22.14 6.66
N PHE A 212 -5.36 21.33 7.59
CA PHE A 212 -4.86 19.99 7.83
C PHE A 212 -4.98 19.09 6.59
N HIS A 213 -6.18 19.01 5.96
CA HIS A 213 -6.38 18.19 4.76
C HIS A 213 -5.49 18.65 3.60
N LYS A 214 -5.22 19.95 3.44
CA LYS A 214 -4.25 20.46 2.45
C LYS A 214 -2.82 20.00 2.74
N LYS A 215 -2.41 19.94 4.01
CA LYS A 215 -1.08 19.46 4.38
C LYS A 215 -0.92 17.96 4.12
N ILE A 216 -1.86 17.14 4.59
CA ILE A 216 -1.77 15.68 4.42
C ILE A 216 -1.98 15.25 2.96
N SER A 217 -2.69 16.02 2.14
CA SER A 217 -2.81 15.76 0.71
C SER A 217 -1.43 15.76 0.03
N LYS A 218 -0.52 16.67 0.42
CA LYS A 218 0.85 16.70 -0.09
C LYS A 218 1.67 15.48 0.34
N ILE A 219 1.42 14.96 1.54
CA ILE A 219 2.04 13.72 2.02
C ILE A 219 1.56 12.54 1.16
N ILE A 220 0.28 12.51 0.80
CA ILE A 220 -0.35 11.47 -0.01
C ILE A 220 0.09 11.51 -1.47
N ASP A 221 0.42 12.68 -2.04
CA ASP A 221 0.74 12.86 -3.46
C ASP A 221 1.81 11.86 -3.95
N VAL A 222 2.88 11.70 -3.18
CA VAL A 222 4.01 10.83 -3.55
C VAL A 222 3.63 9.35 -3.56
N PRO A 223 3.16 8.75 -2.44
CA PRO A 223 2.79 7.33 -2.44
C PRO A 223 1.63 7.03 -3.40
N TRP A 224 0.67 7.95 -3.57
CA TRP A 224 -0.40 7.79 -4.56
C TRP A 224 0.14 7.71 -5.98
N GLU A 225 1.04 8.61 -6.35
CA GLU A 225 1.63 8.63 -7.69
C GLU A 225 2.50 7.39 -7.94
N MET A 226 3.29 6.95 -6.95
CA MET A 226 4.09 5.73 -7.06
C MET A 226 3.21 4.50 -7.27
N ALA A 227 2.25 4.27 -6.38
CA ALA A 227 1.36 3.11 -6.44
C ALA A 227 0.52 3.08 -7.72
N THR A 228 -0.03 4.21 -8.16
CA THR A 228 -0.84 4.27 -9.38
C THR A 228 0.00 4.19 -10.66
N THR A 229 1.24 4.68 -10.64
CA THR A 229 2.17 4.56 -11.78
C THR A 229 2.47 3.09 -12.05
N GLU A 230 2.76 2.32 -11.02
CA GLU A 230 3.05 0.89 -11.18
C GLU A 230 1.78 0.07 -11.50
N ALA A 231 0.69 0.27 -10.76
CA ALA A 231 -0.55 -0.47 -11.02
C ALA A 231 -1.06 -0.28 -12.48
N LEU A 232 -0.94 0.93 -13.03
CA LEU A 232 -1.38 1.25 -14.39
C LEU A 232 -0.43 0.74 -15.50
N ARG A 233 0.67 0.03 -15.17
CA ARG A 233 1.42 -0.80 -16.13
C ARG A 233 0.57 -1.98 -16.60
N HIS A 234 -0.23 -2.54 -15.69
CA HIS A 234 -1.10 -3.65 -16.03
C HIS A 234 -2.19 -3.18 -17.00
N PRO A 235 -2.35 -3.81 -18.18
CA PRO A 235 -3.28 -3.35 -19.22
C PRO A 235 -4.74 -3.36 -18.75
N GLU A 236 -5.12 -4.33 -17.93
CA GLU A 236 -6.47 -4.50 -17.39
C GLU A 236 -6.82 -3.53 -16.26
N VAL A 237 -5.82 -2.87 -15.65
CA VAL A 237 -6.06 -1.90 -14.58
C VAL A 237 -6.63 -0.61 -15.17
N LYS A 238 -7.81 -0.22 -14.66
CA LYS A 238 -8.54 0.96 -15.13
C LYS A 238 -8.34 2.15 -14.20
N GLY A 239 -7.90 3.27 -14.79
CA GLY A 239 -7.67 4.53 -14.07
C GLY A 239 -7.28 5.64 -15.05
N ALA A 240 -7.20 6.88 -14.55
CA ALA A 240 -6.76 8.01 -15.33
C ALA A 240 -5.30 7.84 -15.79
N ARG A 241 -5.05 7.96 -17.09
CA ARG A 241 -3.72 7.89 -17.68
C ARG A 241 -3.28 9.29 -18.10
N THR A 242 -2.11 9.72 -17.66
CA THR A 242 -1.52 11.01 -18.00
C THR A 242 -0.45 10.85 -19.06
N PHE A 243 -0.21 11.89 -19.86
CA PHE A 243 0.81 11.88 -20.90
C PHE A 243 2.23 11.60 -20.39
N VAL A 244 2.56 12.04 -19.18
CA VAL A 244 3.89 11.85 -18.57
C VAL A 244 4.07 10.47 -17.93
N ARG A 245 3.01 9.66 -17.80
CA ARG A 245 3.06 8.36 -17.13
C ARG A 245 4.03 7.35 -17.78
N PRO A 246 4.10 7.20 -19.10
CA PRO A 246 5.06 6.28 -19.71
C PRO A 246 6.51 6.59 -19.33
N TYR A 247 6.87 7.88 -19.24
CA TYR A 247 8.21 8.30 -18.80
C TYR A 247 8.47 7.95 -17.33
N LYS A 248 7.48 8.16 -16.45
CA LYS A 248 7.59 7.76 -15.04
C LYS A 248 7.74 6.26 -14.90
N GLN A 249 6.97 5.49 -15.67
CA GLN A 249 7.05 4.03 -15.70
C GLN A 249 8.40 3.53 -16.21
N TRP A 250 8.91 4.13 -17.27
CA TRP A 250 10.24 3.81 -17.77
C TRP A 250 11.31 4.09 -16.71
N TYR A 251 11.28 5.28 -16.09
CA TYR A 251 12.25 5.66 -15.08
C TYR A 251 12.19 4.77 -13.84
N SER A 252 11.01 4.52 -13.29
CA SER A 252 10.87 3.65 -12.12
C SER A 252 11.32 2.22 -12.40
N LYS A 253 11.03 1.67 -13.59
CA LYS A 253 11.53 0.36 -14.00
C LYS A 253 13.05 0.31 -13.92
N ARG A 254 13.77 1.31 -14.47
CA ARG A 254 15.23 1.40 -14.42
C ARG A 254 15.78 1.51 -12.99
N VAL A 255 15.09 2.28 -12.13
CA VAL A 255 15.46 2.36 -10.70
C VAL A 255 15.34 0.98 -10.03
N TYR A 256 14.26 0.24 -10.27
CA TYR A 256 14.09 -1.12 -9.73
C TYR A 256 15.16 -2.07 -10.24
N GLU A 257 15.44 -2.10 -11.54
CA GLU A 257 16.47 -2.94 -12.16
C GLU A 257 17.85 -2.66 -11.56
N LEU A 258 18.27 -1.41 -11.47
CA LEU A 258 19.55 -1.02 -10.87
C LEU A 258 19.61 -1.30 -9.36
N SER A 259 18.48 -1.19 -8.65
CA SER A 259 18.45 -1.45 -7.22
C SER A 259 18.72 -2.92 -6.87
N ALA A 260 18.55 -3.84 -7.80
CA ALA A 260 18.85 -5.25 -7.61
C ALA A 260 20.37 -5.55 -7.58
N SER A 261 21.19 -4.74 -8.26
CA SER A 261 22.64 -4.90 -8.33
C SER A 261 23.42 -3.85 -7.54
N GLU A 262 22.82 -2.68 -7.28
CA GLU A 262 23.48 -1.52 -6.68
C GLU A 262 22.92 -1.21 -5.29
N PRO A 263 23.58 -1.61 -4.18
CA PRO A 263 23.06 -1.42 -2.82
C PRO A 263 22.78 0.04 -2.46
N GLU A 264 23.54 1.01 -2.97
CA GLU A 264 23.29 2.44 -2.71
C GLU A 264 21.98 2.90 -3.34
N ILE A 265 21.64 2.42 -4.54
CA ILE A 265 20.38 2.72 -5.22
C ILE A 265 19.22 2.05 -4.47
N TYR A 266 19.38 0.79 -4.06
CA TYR A 266 18.41 0.09 -3.24
C TYR A 266 18.07 0.84 -1.94
N ILE A 267 19.08 1.27 -1.18
CA ILE A 267 18.88 2.04 0.05
C ILE A 267 18.14 3.36 -0.21
N ARG A 268 18.47 4.05 -1.32
CA ARG A 268 17.75 5.28 -1.71
C ARG A 268 16.29 5.00 -2.04
N LEU A 269 16.02 3.96 -2.82
CA LEU A 269 14.67 3.53 -3.18
C LEU A 269 13.85 3.20 -1.93
N VAL A 270 14.36 2.37 -1.03
CA VAL A 270 13.69 1.99 0.22
C VAL A 270 13.40 3.21 1.09
N ARG A 271 14.33 4.15 1.20
CA ARG A 271 14.10 5.39 1.97
C ARG A 271 13.00 6.27 1.38
N VAL A 272 12.88 6.31 0.06
CA VAL A 272 11.79 7.03 -0.62
C VAL A 272 10.46 6.28 -0.45
N MET A 273 10.44 4.97 -0.63
CA MET A 273 9.25 4.15 -0.46
C MET A 273 8.68 4.22 0.96
N ASN A 274 9.56 4.31 1.97
CA ASN A 274 9.16 4.46 3.38
C ASN A 274 8.97 5.92 3.83
N LEU A 275 8.90 6.89 2.90
CA LEU A 275 8.68 8.32 3.16
C LEU A 275 9.74 8.98 4.04
N ILE A 276 10.91 8.35 4.21
CA ILE A 276 12.04 8.90 4.97
C ILE A 276 12.75 10.00 4.16
N ARG A 277 12.70 9.89 2.83
CA ARG A 277 13.30 10.84 1.90
C ARG A 277 12.34 11.22 0.77
N SER A 278 12.50 12.43 0.25
CA SER A 278 11.77 12.92 -0.92
C SER A 278 12.09 12.08 -2.16
N PRO A 279 11.14 11.89 -3.10
CA PRO A 279 11.39 11.25 -4.41
C PRO A 279 12.53 11.87 -5.22
N LEU A 280 12.87 13.14 -4.96
CA LEU A 280 14.02 13.80 -5.58
C LEU A 280 15.36 13.09 -5.31
N HIS A 281 15.44 12.28 -4.25
CA HIS A 281 16.60 11.43 -3.98
C HIS A 281 16.83 10.34 -5.03
N LEU A 282 15.80 9.98 -5.79
CA LEU A 282 15.94 9.05 -6.92
C LEU A 282 16.48 9.76 -8.18
N PHE A 283 16.48 11.09 -8.23
CA PHE A 283 17.11 11.88 -9.29
C PHE A 283 18.52 12.35 -8.94
N HIS A 284 19.10 11.82 -7.87
CA HIS A 284 20.49 12.09 -7.51
C HIS A 284 21.43 11.61 -8.64
N PRO A 285 22.55 12.31 -8.95
CA PRO A 285 23.48 11.93 -10.03
C PRO A 285 23.90 10.46 -10.02
N LYS A 286 24.15 9.87 -8.86
CA LYS A 286 24.51 8.45 -8.69
C LYS A 286 23.39 7.47 -9.12
N VAL A 287 22.16 7.93 -9.26
CA VAL A 287 21.02 7.14 -9.79
C VAL A 287 20.81 7.50 -11.25
N LEU A 288 20.78 8.81 -11.53
CA LEU A 288 20.43 9.34 -12.85
C LEU A 288 21.44 8.94 -13.93
N PHE A 289 22.77 9.07 -13.67
CA PHE A 289 23.79 8.73 -14.65
C PHE A 289 23.77 7.25 -15.06
N PRO A 290 23.74 6.27 -14.14
CA PRO A 290 23.59 4.86 -14.52
C PRO A 290 22.32 4.61 -15.37
N ILE A 291 21.18 5.23 -15.02
CA ILE A 291 19.93 5.08 -15.79
C ILE A 291 20.10 5.60 -17.22
N LEU A 292 20.72 6.76 -17.39
CA LEU A 292 20.94 7.34 -18.72
C LEU A 292 21.91 6.51 -19.56
N ILE A 293 22.99 6.00 -18.96
CA ILE A 293 23.99 5.18 -19.65
C ILE A 293 23.38 3.82 -20.05
N THR A 294 22.68 3.13 -19.14
CA THR A 294 22.05 1.83 -19.43
C THR A 294 20.83 1.97 -20.32
N GLY A 295 20.10 3.09 -20.24
CA GLY A 295 18.94 3.38 -21.11
C GLY A 295 19.31 3.65 -22.57
N MET A 296 20.57 3.98 -22.86
CA MET A 296 21.08 4.12 -24.23
C MET A 296 21.49 2.77 -24.86
N ASN A 297 21.69 1.74 -24.03
CA ASN A 297 22.08 0.39 -24.45
C ASN A 297 21.09 -0.64 -23.91
N ASP A 298 19.95 -0.81 -24.59
CA ASP A 298 18.95 -1.84 -24.23
C ASP A 298 19.51 -3.29 -24.22
N SER A 299 20.67 -3.51 -24.82
CA SER A 299 21.40 -4.79 -24.82
C SER A 299 22.12 -5.12 -23.50
N LEU A 300 22.31 -4.14 -22.59
CA LEU A 300 22.97 -4.31 -21.29
C LEU A 300 21.96 -4.53 -20.14
N VAL A 301 20.67 -4.58 -20.43
CA VAL A 301 19.67 -4.90 -19.42
C VAL A 301 19.81 -6.35 -19.03
N VAL A 302 20.23 -6.57 -17.79
CA VAL A 302 20.26 -7.91 -17.18
C VAL A 302 18.88 -8.52 -17.32
N LYS A 303 18.73 -9.50 -18.22
CA LYS A 303 17.47 -10.21 -18.48
C LYS A 303 16.91 -10.96 -17.27
N ASP A 304 17.72 -11.04 -16.19
CA ASP A 304 17.49 -11.85 -15.01
C ASP A 304 17.41 -11.00 -13.71
N VAL A 305 16.85 -9.80 -13.75
CA VAL A 305 16.50 -9.12 -12.50
C VAL A 305 15.34 -9.88 -11.88
N MET A 306 15.67 -10.82 -11.01
CA MET A 306 14.69 -11.59 -10.27
C MET A 306 13.83 -10.66 -9.44
N PRO A 307 12.49 -10.71 -9.58
CA PRO A 307 11.56 -9.96 -8.74
C PRO A 307 11.46 -10.55 -7.33
N CYS A 308 12.51 -11.20 -6.86
CA CYS A 308 12.54 -11.87 -5.55
C CYS A 308 13.46 -11.10 -4.59
N VAL A 309 12.91 -10.68 -3.47
CA VAL A 309 13.67 -10.09 -2.36
C VAL A 309 13.64 -11.08 -1.20
N VAL A 310 14.84 -11.53 -0.82
CA VAL A 310 15.04 -12.36 0.37
C VAL A 310 15.57 -11.47 1.49
N VAL A 311 14.86 -11.41 2.61
CA VAL A 311 15.33 -10.71 3.81
C VAL A 311 15.99 -11.74 4.72
N PRO A 312 17.31 -11.69 4.92
CA PRO A 312 18.02 -12.65 5.76
C PRO A 312 17.55 -12.55 7.23
N SER A 313 17.67 -13.66 7.95
CA SER A 313 17.51 -13.64 9.39
C SER A 313 18.62 -12.77 9.99
N LEU A 314 18.26 -11.80 10.81
CA LEU A 314 19.20 -11.11 11.66
C LEU A 314 19.64 -12.15 12.71
N SER A 315 20.78 -12.83 12.47
CA SER A 315 21.47 -13.57 13.51
C SER A 315 21.85 -12.54 14.59
N GLY A 316 21.15 -12.60 15.72
CA GLY A 316 21.42 -11.81 16.91
C GLY A 316 22.79 -12.09 17.53
#